data_b192d47be21aeb33486973b845f7b6f8
#
_entry.id   b192d47be21aeb33486973b845f7b6f8
#
_cell.length_a   1.000
_cell.length_b   1.000
_cell.length_c   1.000
_cell.angle_alpha   90.00
_cell.angle_beta   90.00
_cell.angle_gamma   90.00
#
_symmetry.space_group_name_H-M   'P 1'
#
loop_
_entity.id
_entity.type
_entity.pdbx_description
1 polymer ?
#
loop_
_entity_poly.entity_id
_entity_poly.type
_entity_poly.pdbx_seq_one_letter_code
_entity_poly.pdbx_strand_id
1 'polypeptide(L)'
;MMLKDKFDLDISLQDLADLHPSTYALVDTRDAISHEYGGMPHSISMPGIYQEASNGTLNKEKSYVLYCMHGRDSFFLAEKLQELGYDAISLQGGYASYLRSTLSTLDEDKKYNVERSIIKTYRKQLLSPFLKALDRYQLIQEGDKIAVCISGGKDSMLMAKLFQEVHKFSKVHFDVVFLCMDPGYSELNRLVIEENAKALGVPLTIFESNIFDAVYSVKGSPCYLCARMRRGHLYDHAKQLGCNKIALGHHYDDVIETILMGMLYGAQVQSMMPKLKSKNFEGMELIRPMYLIREKDILKWRDMNELHFIQCACHFTDTCSSCREDGTSVSKRMETKKLIAELKKTNPYVEQNIFKSVENVQLDTIISYKQNNVRHSFLDTYDLEEHR
;
A
#
# COMPACT_ATOMS: atom_id res chain seq x y z
N MET A 1 13.52 8.46 38.01
CA MET A 1 14.04 7.07 37.96
C MET A 1 14.19 6.75 36.48
N MET A 2 15.40 6.43 36.04
CA MET A 2 15.65 6.11 34.62
C MET A 2 15.03 4.78 34.28
N LEU A 3 14.59 4.61 33.01
CA LEU A 3 13.99 3.34 32.55
C LEU A 3 14.99 2.18 32.61
N LYS A 4 16.26 2.43 32.24
CA LYS A 4 17.33 1.43 32.31
C LYS A 4 17.59 0.89 33.72
N ASP A 5 17.31 1.68 34.77
CA ASP A 5 17.47 1.22 36.14
C ASP A 5 16.34 0.28 36.60
N LYS A 6 15.20 0.32 35.90
CA LYS A 6 14.00 -0.49 36.20
C LYS A 6 13.91 -1.73 35.29
N PHE A 7 14.27 -1.62 34.01
CA PHE A 7 14.01 -2.63 32.99
C PHE A 7 15.26 -3.17 32.29
N ASP A 8 16.45 -2.74 32.72
CA ASP A 8 17.72 -3.07 32.08
C ASP A 8 17.75 -2.66 30.60
N LEU A 9 17.71 -3.57 29.65
CA LEU A 9 17.79 -3.31 28.20
C LEU A 9 16.48 -3.42 27.46
N ASP A 10 15.48 -4.11 28.00
CA ASP A 10 14.20 -4.27 27.32
C ASP A 10 12.98 -4.24 28.23
N ILE A 11 11.81 -3.95 27.64
CA ILE A 11 10.52 -3.83 28.32
C ILE A 11 9.44 -4.64 27.58
N SER A 12 8.58 -5.31 28.31
CA SER A 12 7.40 -5.98 27.72
C SER A 12 6.31 -4.97 27.31
N LEU A 13 5.41 -5.38 26.40
CA LEU A 13 4.24 -4.54 26.04
C LEU A 13 3.35 -4.24 27.25
N GLN A 14 3.21 -5.17 28.19
CA GLN A 14 2.39 -5.01 29.36
C GLN A 14 3.00 -3.97 30.30
N ASP A 15 4.30 -4.09 30.58
CA ASP A 15 5.01 -3.12 31.42
C ASP A 15 5.03 -1.71 30.79
N LEU A 16 5.14 -1.64 29.45
CA LEU A 16 5.07 -0.38 28.71
C LEU A 16 3.70 0.28 28.85
N ALA A 17 2.62 -0.50 28.82
CA ALA A 17 1.26 0.01 29.02
C ALA A 17 1.02 0.60 30.43
N ASP A 18 1.75 0.10 31.43
CA ASP A 18 1.69 0.60 32.81
C ASP A 18 2.49 1.90 33.03
N LEU A 19 3.31 2.31 32.04
CA LEU A 19 4.06 3.56 32.10
C LEU A 19 3.21 4.73 31.60
N HIS A 20 3.35 5.87 32.30
CA HIS A 20 2.70 7.09 31.82
C HIS A 20 3.39 7.62 30.54
N PRO A 21 2.65 7.87 29.43
CA PRO A 21 3.24 8.24 28.14
C PRO A 21 4.14 9.48 28.14
N SER A 22 4.00 10.38 29.13
CA SER A 22 4.86 11.57 29.25
C SER A 22 6.24 11.27 29.81
N THR A 23 6.49 10.06 30.33
CA THR A 23 7.77 9.70 30.97
C THR A 23 8.83 9.21 30.00
N TYR A 24 8.47 8.92 28.75
CA TYR A 24 9.36 8.43 27.73
C TYR A 24 9.00 8.94 26.33
N ALA A 25 9.93 8.82 25.40
CA ALA A 25 9.67 8.96 23.98
C ALA A 25 9.66 7.55 23.34
N LEU A 26 8.55 7.17 22.72
CA LEU A 26 8.45 5.92 21.97
C LEU A 26 8.99 6.17 20.57
N VAL A 27 10.04 5.42 20.19
CA VAL A 27 10.79 5.64 18.94
C VAL A 27 10.74 4.44 18.03
N ASP A 28 10.21 4.66 16.82
CA ASP A 28 10.25 3.72 15.72
C ASP A 28 11.60 3.83 15.00
N THR A 29 12.41 2.79 15.10
CA THR A 29 13.73 2.73 14.46
C THR A 29 13.69 2.11 13.07
N ARG A 30 12.52 1.66 12.62
CA ARG A 30 12.32 1.21 11.22
C ARG A 30 12.43 2.40 10.28
N ASP A 31 12.51 2.12 8.98
CA ASP A 31 12.48 3.19 7.98
C ASP A 31 11.20 4.05 8.06
N ALA A 32 11.30 5.32 7.61
CA ALA A 32 10.21 6.28 7.73
C ALA A 32 8.93 5.85 6.99
N ILE A 33 9.08 5.06 5.93
CA ILE A 33 7.95 4.53 5.15
C ILE A 33 7.20 3.49 5.99
N SER A 34 7.92 2.59 6.66
CA SER A 34 7.32 1.60 7.57
C SER A 34 6.51 2.26 8.68
N HIS A 35 7.01 3.36 9.23
CA HIS A 35 6.29 4.15 10.24
C HIS A 35 5.03 4.82 9.66
N GLU A 36 5.11 5.43 8.48
CA GLU A 36 3.97 6.05 7.79
C GLU A 36 2.85 5.04 7.49
N TYR A 37 3.21 3.81 7.14
CA TYR A 37 2.25 2.72 6.89
C TYR A 37 1.62 2.14 8.16
N GLY A 38 2.27 2.26 9.29
CA GLY A 38 1.74 1.84 10.58
C GLY A 38 2.83 1.83 11.65
N GLY A 39 2.77 2.78 12.58
CA GLY A 39 3.56 2.83 13.79
C GLY A 39 2.71 2.51 15.02
N MET A 40 3.35 2.36 16.19
CA MET A 40 2.63 2.36 17.47
C MET A 40 2.08 3.76 17.74
N PRO A 41 0.92 3.88 18.41
CA PRO A 41 0.36 5.18 18.76
C PRO A 41 1.38 6.06 19.50
N HIS A 42 1.41 7.35 19.15
CA HIS A 42 2.31 8.35 19.74
C HIS A 42 3.81 8.09 19.53
N SER A 43 4.20 7.12 18.72
CA SER A 43 5.61 6.91 18.38
C SER A 43 6.11 7.95 17.38
N ILE A 44 7.39 8.24 17.44
CA ILE A 44 8.10 9.11 16.48
C ILE A 44 9.02 8.27 15.61
N SER A 45 9.03 8.54 14.30
CA SER A 45 9.96 7.90 13.37
C SER A 45 11.33 8.51 13.50
N MET A 46 12.32 7.69 13.87
CA MET A 46 13.70 8.15 14.01
C MET A 46 14.68 7.01 13.68
N PRO A 47 14.75 6.57 12.40
CA PRO A 47 15.68 5.52 11.99
C PRO A 47 17.16 5.89 12.22
N GLY A 48 17.48 7.19 12.25
CA GLY A 48 18.82 7.73 12.49
C GLY A 48 19.14 8.07 13.96
N ILE A 49 18.41 7.56 14.95
CA ILE A 49 18.58 7.94 16.36
C ILE A 49 20.02 7.74 16.88
N TYR A 50 20.75 6.74 16.39
CA TYR A 50 22.14 6.51 16.78
C TYR A 50 23.08 7.63 16.30
N GLN A 51 22.87 8.13 15.09
CA GLN A 51 23.64 9.26 14.55
C GLN A 51 23.35 10.54 15.33
N GLU A 52 22.09 10.79 15.70
CA GLU A 52 21.72 11.95 16.52
C GLU A 52 22.35 11.86 17.92
N ALA A 53 22.35 10.68 18.53
CA ALA A 53 23.00 10.44 19.82
C ALA A 53 24.51 10.63 19.73
N SER A 54 25.16 10.09 18.71
CA SER A 54 26.62 10.19 18.49
C SER A 54 27.06 11.63 18.23
N ASN A 55 26.22 12.43 17.55
CA ASN A 55 26.49 13.84 17.29
C ASN A 55 26.14 14.75 18.49
N GLY A 56 25.57 14.20 19.57
CA GLY A 56 25.15 14.95 20.75
C GLY A 56 23.92 15.82 20.56
N THR A 57 23.14 15.60 19.51
CA THR A 57 21.89 16.33 19.22
C THR A 57 20.67 15.73 19.91
N LEU A 58 20.75 14.47 20.33
CA LEU A 58 19.68 13.78 21.05
C LEU A 58 19.63 14.27 22.52
N ASN A 59 18.44 14.49 23.06
CA ASN A 59 18.27 15.00 24.44
C ASN A 59 18.57 13.91 25.48
N LYS A 60 19.59 14.12 26.34
CA LYS A 60 19.99 13.20 27.40
C LYS A 60 19.08 13.17 28.63
N GLU A 61 18.20 14.15 28.75
CA GLU A 61 17.24 14.22 29.88
C GLU A 61 15.98 13.39 29.64
N LYS A 62 15.81 12.87 28.43
CA LYS A 62 14.67 12.04 28.04
C LYS A 62 15.01 10.56 28.10
N SER A 63 14.02 9.76 28.52
CA SER A 63 14.05 8.31 28.40
C SER A 63 13.48 7.89 27.05
N TYR A 64 14.05 6.87 26.42
CA TYR A 64 13.67 6.40 25.10
C TYR A 64 13.27 4.92 25.15
N VAL A 65 12.11 4.59 24.61
CA VAL A 65 11.72 3.21 24.34
C VAL A 65 11.78 2.99 22.82
N LEU A 66 12.71 2.15 22.40
CA LEU A 66 12.96 1.86 20.98
C LEU A 66 12.21 0.63 20.52
N TYR A 67 11.71 0.63 19.30
CA TYR A 67 11.24 -0.60 18.67
C TYR A 67 11.65 -0.68 17.20
N CYS A 68 12.03 -1.87 16.78
CA CYS A 68 12.13 -2.28 15.36
C CYS A 68 11.00 -3.26 15.03
N MET A 69 11.08 -3.99 13.93
CA MET A 69 10.04 -4.96 13.58
C MET A 69 9.91 -6.10 14.60
N HIS A 70 11.02 -6.70 15.04
CA HIS A 70 11.04 -7.89 15.89
C HIS A 70 11.72 -7.72 17.25
N GLY A 71 12.13 -6.50 17.60
CA GLY A 71 12.78 -6.20 18.89
C GLY A 71 14.30 -6.45 18.91
N ARG A 72 14.88 -7.14 17.90
CA ARG A 72 16.29 -7.52 17.89
C ARG A 72 17.22 -6.33 17.62
N ASP A 73 16.98 -5.60 16.53
CA ASP A 73 17.84 -4.48 16.14
C ASP A 73 17.71 -3.32 17.12
N SER A 74 16.49 -3.06 17.64
CA SER A 74 16.26 -2.05 18.66
C SER A 74 16.91 -2.40 20.00
N PHE A 75 17.07 -3.71 20.32
CA PHE A 75 17.80 -4.15 21.50
C PHE A 75 19.29 -3.75 21.43
N PHE A 76 19.98 -4.13 20.35
CA PHE A 76 21.36 -3.73 20.13
C PHE A 76 21.54 -2.21 20.03
N LEU A 77 20.54 -1.52 19.51
CA LEU A 77 20.56 -0.06 19.43
C LEU A 77 20.42 0.58 20.83
N ALA A 78 19.53 0.04 21.68
CA ALA A 78 19.37 0.49 23.07
C ALA A 78 20.69 0.30 23.86
N GLU A 79 21.36 -0.84 23.73
CA GLU A 79 22.67 -1.10 24.34
C GLU A 79 23.70 -0.03 23.94
N LYS A 80 23.85 0.25 22.64
CA LYS A 80 24.77 1.30 22.16
C LYS A 80 24.41 2.70 22.65
N LEU A 81 23.12 3.02 22.77
CA LEU A 81 22.70 4.31 23.31
C LEU A 81 22.98 4.42 24.81
N GLN A 82 22.85 3.32 25.56
CA GLN A 82 23.24 3.30 26.99
C GLN A 82 24.75 3.49 27.16
N GLU A 83 25.60 2.91 26.29
CA GLU A 83 27.05 3.17 26.28
C GLU A 83 27.40 4.64 26.06
N LEU A 84 26.59 5.37 25.27
CA LEU A 84 26.70 6.83 25.05
C LEU A 84 26.10 7.67 26.19
N GLY A 85 25.57 7.00 27.24
CA GLY A 85 25.03 7.64 28.44
C GLY A 85 23.56 8.06 28.34
N TYR A 86 22.82 7.56 27.36
CA TYR A 86 21.38 7.81 27.24
C TYR A 86 20.57 6.79 28.07
N ASP A 87 19.37 7.18 28.47
CA ASP A 87 18.37 6.30 29.06
C ASP A 87 17.50 5.70 27.95
N ALA A 88 17.91 4.55 27.43
CA ALA A 88 17.26 3.89 26.29
C ALA A 88 17.06 2.40 26.59
N ILE A 89 15.88 1.88 26.27
CA ILE A 89 15.52 0.46 26.36
C ILE A 89 14.77 0.04 25.10
N SER A 90 14.70 -1.27 24.82
CA SER A 90 14.02 -1.83 23.66
C SER A 90 12.68 -2.44 24.04
N LEU A 91 11.70 -2.38 23.13
CA LEU A 91 10.45 -3.13 23.27
C LEU A 91 10.64 -4.58 22.86
N GLN A 92 10.35 -5.53 23.77
CA GLN A 92 10.40 -6.97 23.52
C GLN A 92 9.48 -7.38 22.36
N GLY A 93 10.04 -8.10 21.38
CA GLY A 93 9.32 -8.53 20.18
C GLY A 93 8.91 -7.39 19.24
N GLY A 94 9.27 -6.13 19.56
CA GLY A 94 9.10 -4.97 18.70
C GLY A 94 7.68 -4.71 18.22
N TYR A 95 7.54 -4.15 17.02
CA TYR A 95 6.25 -3.87 16.39
C TYR A 95 5.41 -5.13 16.16
N ALA A 96 6.04 -6.28 15.93
CA ALA A 96 5.35 -7.55 15.75
C ALA A 96 4.57 -8.00 17.00
N SER A 97 5.10 -7.77 18.21
CA SER A 97 4.38 -8.08 19.46
C SER A 97 3.17 -7.16 19.64
N TYR A 98 3.31 -5.87 19.33
CA TYR A 98 2.22 -4.92 19.33
C TYR A 98 1.10 -5.31 18.34
N LEU A 99 1.45 -5.68 17.11
CA LEU A 99 0.47 -6.15 16.12
C LEU A 99 -0.32 -7.36 16.60
N ARG A 100 0.35 -8.38 17.16
CA ARG A 100 -0.33 -9.57 17.70
C ARG A 100 -1.31 -9.22 18.82
N SER A 101 -0.90 -8.34 19.72
CA SER A 101 -1.75 -7.84 20.81
C SER A 101 -2.99 -7.12 20.28
N THR A 102 -2.80 -6.22 19.31
CA THR A 102 -3.90 -5.43 18.73
C THR A 102 -4.88 -6.28 17.94
N LEU A 103 -4.38 -7.27 17.17
CA LEU A 103 -5.23 -8.17 16.39
C LEU A 103 -6.12 -9.05 17.26
N SER A 104 -5.66 -9.44 18.45
CA SER A 104 -6.44 -10.25 19.37
C SER A 104 -7.66 -9.52 19.98
N THR A 105 -7.75 -8.20 19.86
CA THR A 105 -8.85 -7.37 20.40
C THR A 105 -9.91 -6.99 19.36
N LEU A 106 -9.81 -7.51 18.13
CA LEU A 106 -10.81 -7.23 17.08
C LEU A 106 -12.11 -8.01 17.32
N ASP A 107 -13.22 -7.29 17.48
CA ASP A 107 -14.54 -7.82 17.78
C ASP A 107 -15.61 -7.47 16.71
N GLU A 108 -16.86 -7.92 16.89
CA GLU A 108 -17.98 -7.64 16.00
C GLU A 108 -18.34 -6.14 15.95
N ASP A 109 -18.11 -5.40 17.04
CA ASP A 109 -18.35 -3.95 17.10
C ASP A 109 -17.37 -3.22 16.16
N LYS A 110 -16.14 -3.71 16.05
CA LYS A 110 -15.15 -3.17 15.10
C LYS A 110 -15.62 -3.26 13.67
N LYS A 111 -16.12 -4.43 13.25
CA LYS A 111 -16.68 -4.65 11.91
C LYS A 111 -17.80 -3.67 11.60
N TYR A 112 -18.78 -3.54 12.52
CA TYR A 112 -19.89 -2.61 12.36
C TYR A 112 -19.42 -1.16 12.23
N ASN A 113 -18.48 -0.72 13.07
CA ASN A 113 -17.93 0.62 13.05
C ASN A 113 -17.20 0.92 11.74
N VAL A 114 -16.41 -0.02 11.23
CA VAL A 114 -15.74 0.09 9.94
C VAL A 114 -16.74 0.25 8.79
N GLU A 115 -17.78 -0.59 8.73
CA GLU A 115 -18.84 -0.50 7.71
C GLU A 115 -19.58 0.85 7.78
N ARG A 116 -19.96 1.25 8.99
CA ARG A 116 -20.61 2.56 9.23
C ARG A 116 -19.72 3.73 8.82
N SER A 117 -18.41 3.65 9.05
CA SER A 117 -17.47 4.70 8.66
C SER A 117 -17.45 4.91 7.15
N ILE A 118 -17.47 3.85 6.35
CA ILE A 118 -17.52 3.89 4.89
C ILE A 118 -18.83 4.53 4.40
N ILE A 119 -19.98 4.10 4.96
CA ILE A 119 -21.29 4.52 4.51
C ILE A 119 -21.62 5.95 4.93
N LYS A 120 -21.17 6.39 6.11
CA LYS A 120 -21.50 7.70 6.69
C LYS A 120 -20.34 8.68 6.59
N THR A 121 -19.26 8.44 7.35
CA THR A 121 -18.18 9.41 7.56
C THR A 121 -17.38 9.66 6.29
N TYR A 122 -16.96 8.58 5.61
CA TYR A 122 -16.13 8.64 4.40
C TYR A 122 -16.93 8.40 3.11
N ARG A 123 -18.24 8.48 3.14
CA ARG A 123 -19.09 8.26 1.96
C ARG A 123 -18.63 9.08 0.75
N LYS A 124 -18.37 10.37 0.95
CA LYS A 124 -17.96 11.28 -0.13
C LYS A 124 -16.56 11.00 -0.66
N GLN A 125 -15.67 10.52 0.20
CA GLN A 125 -14.25 10.29 -0.11
C GLN A 125 -13.96 8.88 -0.64
N LEU A 126 -14.73 7.88 -0.19
CA LEU A 126 -14.49 6.47 -0.53
C LEU A 126 -15.62 5.85 -1.34
N LEU A 127 -16.84 5.76 -0.80
CA LEU A 127 -17.92 5.05 -1.45
C LEU A 127 -18.41 5.75 -2.73
N SER A 128 -18.60 7.07 -2.70
CA SER A 128 -19.07 7.81 -3.88
C SER A 128 -18.09 7.81 -5.04
N PRO A 129 -16.75 8.01 -4.85
CA PRO A 129 -15.77 7.85 -5.91
C PRO A 129 -15.68 6.41 -6.44
N PHE A 130 -15.84 5.41 -5.56
CA PHE A 130 -15.88 3.99 -5.97
C PHE A 130 -17.07 3.75 -6.92
N LEU A 131 -18.28 4.10 -6.52
CA LEU A 131 -19.48 4.00 -7.35
C LEU A 131 -19.34 4.76 -8.66
N LYS A 132 -18.77 5.98 -8.61
CA LYS A 132 -18.49 6.78 -9.81
C LYS A 132 -17.51 6.10 -10.75
N ALA A 133 -16.49 5.40 -10.23
CA ALA A 133 -15.54 4.64 -11.06
C ALA A 133 -16.21 3.43 -11.71
N LEU A 134 -17.06 2.70 -10.97
CA LEU A 134 -17.81 1.57 -11.49
C LEU A 134 -18.70 1.98 -12.68
N ASP A 135 -19.43 3.08 -12.52
CA ASP A 135 -20.33 3.61 -13.55
C ASP A 135 -19.55 4.20 -14.74
N ARG A 136 -18.67 5.18 -14.49
CA ARG A 136 -17.92 5.91 -15.52
C ARG A 136 -17.12 5.00 -16.45
N TYR A 137 -16.48 3.98 -15.90
CA TYR A 137 -15.62 3.08 -16.65
C TYR A 137 -16.30 1.74 -16.96
N GLN A 138 -17.58 1.59 -16.63
CA GLN A 138 -18.38 0.39 -16.86
C GLN A 138 -17.64 -0.86 -16.37
N LEU A 139 -17.20 -0.84 -15.11
CA LEU A 139 -16.32 -1.87 -14.55
C LEU A 139 -17.06 -3.16 -14.22
N ILE A 140 -18.36 -3.07 -13.90
CA ILE A 140 -19.21 -4.20 -13.54
C ILE A 140 -20.39 -4.28 -14.50
N GLN A 141 -20.74 -5.49 -14.92
CA GLN A 141 -21.87 -5.80 -15.78
C GLN A 141 -22.73 -6.91 -15.17
N GLU A 142 -23.94 -7.08 -15.68
CA GLU A 142 -24.84 -8.14 -15.25
C GLU A 142 -24.22 -9.51 -15.46
N GLY A 143 -24.27 -10.37 -14.44
CA GLY A 143 -23.71 -11.71 -14.47
C GLY A 143 -22.19 -11.81 -14.27
N ASP A 144 -21.49 -10.71 -13.98
CA ASP A 144 -20.06 -10.77 -13.69
C ASP A 144 -19.80 -11.58 -12.43
N LYS A 145 -18.70 -12.35 -12.43
CA LYS A 145 -18.11 -12.93 -11.24
C LYS A 145 -16.68 -12.41 -11.08
N ILE A 146 -16.45 -11.66 -9.99
CA ILE A 146 -15.27 -10.83 -9.79
C ILE A 146 -14.39 -11.40 -8.69
N ALA A 147 -13.13 -11.73 -8.99
CA ALA A 147 -12.13 -12.03 -7.99
C ALA A 147 -11.51 -10.71 -7.46
N VAL A 148 -11.87 -10.33 -6.25
CA VAL A 148 -11.32 -9.19 -5.53
C VAL A 148 -9.98 -9.61 -4.93
N CYS A 149 -8.88 -9.12 -5.49
CA CYS A 149 -7.53 -9.54 -5.12
C CYS A 149 -7.07 -8.86 -3.84
N ILE A 150 -6.81 -9.64 -2.81
CA ILE A 150 -6.38 -9.20 -1.49
C ILE A 150 -4.88 -9.42 -1.35
N SER A 151 -4.14 -8.36 -1.05
CA SER A 151 -2.69 -8.40 -0.77
C SER A 151 -2.37 -8.26 0.72
N GLY A 152 -3.37 -8.06 1.56
CA GLY A 152 -3.21 -7.77 2.98
C GLY A 152 -2.91 -6.30 3.30
N GLY A 153 -2.67 -5.46 2.30
CA GLY A 153 -2.49 -4.02 2.47
C GLY A 153 -3.82 -3.26 2.60
N LYS A 154 -3.73 -2.02 3.12
CA LYS A 154 -4.87 -1.12 3.35
C LYS A 154 -5.81 -0.97 2.15
N ASP A 155 -5.23 -0.88 0.94
CA ASP A 155 -5.99 -0.59 -0.28
C ASP A 155 -6.85 -1.79 -0.68
N SER A 156 -6.29 -3.00 -0.65
CA SER A 156 -7.01 -4.22 -1.00
C SER A 156 -8.11 -4.57 0.01
N MET A 157 -7.89 -4.32 1.30
CA MET A 157 -8.89 -4.57 2.34
C MET A 157 -10.02 -3.53 2.28
N LEU A 158 -9.71 -2.25 2.04
CA LEU A 158 -10.75 -1.25 1.77
C LEU A 158 -11.56 -1.61 0.53
N MET A 159 -10.90 -2.03 -0.56
CA MET A 159 -11.58 -2.48 -1.78
C MET A 159 -12.55 -3.62 -1.49
N ALA A 160 -12.15 -4.61 -0.68
CA ALA A 160 -13.03 -5.70 -0.27
C ALA A 160 -14.28 -5.19 0.46
N LYS A 161 -14.12 -4.27 1.42
CA LYS A 161 -15.24 -3.67 2.14
C LYS A 161 -16.16 -2.86 1.22
N LEU A 162 -15.60 -2.09 0.29
CA LEU A 162 -16.38 -1.34 -0.70
C LEU A 162 -17.20 -2.27 -1.62
N PHE A 163 -16.62 -3.39 -2.06
CA PHE A 163 -17.37 -4.40 -2.82
C PHE A 163 -18.48 -5.04 -1.99
N GLN A 164 -18.24 -5.39 -0.72
CA GLN A 164 -19.30 -5.90 0.16
C GLN A 164 -20.45 -4.90 0.31
N GLU A 165 -20.14 -3.61 0.48
CA GLU A 165 -21.16 -2.58 0.60
C GLU A 165 -21.94 -2.39 -0.71
N VAL A 166 -21.26 -2.32 -1.84
CA VAL A 166 -21.93 -2.17 -3.14
C VAL A 166 -22.80 -3.37 -3.46
N HIS A 167 -22.32 -4.59 -3.18
CA HIS A 167 -23.07 -5.81 -3.42
C HIS A 167 -24.43 -5.86 -2.67
N LYS A 168 -24.53 -5.20 -1.50
CA LYS A 168 -25.77 -5.15 -0.70
C LYS A 168 -26.92 -4.39 -1.40
N PHE A 169 -26.62 -3.40 -2.24
CA PHE A 169 -27.63 -2.51 -2.85
C PHE A 169 -27.46 -2.27 -4.35
N SER A 170 -26.61 -3.03 -5.00
CA SER A 170 -26.44 -2.93 -6.46
C SER A 170 -27.69 -3.39 -7.18
N LYS A 171 -28.07 -2.63 -8.22
CA LYS A 171 -29.11 -3.06 -9.16
C LYS A 171 -28.60 -4.04 -10.21
N VAL A 172 -27.30 -4.07 -10.43
CA VAL A 172 -26.62 -5.01 -11.32
C VAL A 172 -26.25 -6.23 -10.47
N HIS A 173 -26.65 -7.43 -10.90
CA HIS A 173 -26.33 -8.67 -10.20
C HIS A 173 -24.93 -9.15 -10.63
N PHE A 174 -24.07 -9.32 -9.66
CA PHE A 174 -22.71 -9.86 -9.84
C PHE A 174 -22.27 -10.60 -8.60
N ASP A 175 -21.36 -11.54 -8.75
CA ASP A 175 -20.77 -12.30 -7.65
C ASP A 175 -19.37 -11.78 -7.33
N VAL A 176 -18.94 -11.95 -6.07
CA VAL A 176 -17.58 -11.63 -5.63
C VAL A 176 -16.94 -12.79 -4.90
N VAL A 177 -15.66 -13.00 -5.17
CA VAL A 177 -14.77 -13.90 -4.44
C VAL A 177 -13.58 -13.09 -3.95
N PHE A 178 -13.25 -13.17 -2.66
CA PHE A 178 -12.10 -12.49 -2.09
C PHE A 178 -10.91 -13.43 -2.13
N LEU A 179 -9.95 -13.13 -2.99
CA LEU A 179 -8.86 -14.04 -3.35
C LEU A 179 -7.52 -13.48 -2.87
N CYS A 180 -6.83 -14.21 -2.02
CA CYS A 180 -5.48 -13.89 -1.57
C CYS A 180 -4.50 -14.94 -2.09
N MET A 181 -3.47 -14.47 -2.79
CA MET A 181 -2.35 -15.32 -3.16
C MET A 181 -1.25 -15.18 -2.11
N ASP A 182 -0.89 -16.29 -1.50
CA ASP A 182 0.28 -16.39 -0.63
C ASP A 182 1.52 -16.79 -1.46
N PRO A 183 2.46 -15.86 -1.67
CA PRO A 183 3.68 -16.15 -2.42
C PRO A 183 4.81 -16.71 -1.56
N GLY A 184 4.54 -17.12 -0.32
CA GLY A 184 5.49 -17.50 0.73
C GLY A 184 5.58 -16.43 1.82
N TYR A 185 4.47 -15.98 2.36
CA TYR A 185 4.45 -14.99 3.45
C TYR A 185 5.18 -15.51 4.70
N SER A 186 5.72 -14.59 5.51
CA SER A 186 6.09 -14.92 6.88
C SER A 186 4.84 -15.27 7.70
N GLU A 187 4.98 -16.08 8.72
CA GLU A 187 3.88 -16.45 9.62
C GLU A 187 3.16 -15.22 10.19
N LEU A 188 3.90 -14.17 10.54
CA LEU A 188 3.34 -12.92 11.03
C LEU A 188 2.49 -12.22 9.95
N ASN A 189 3.00 -12.09 8.72
CA ASN A 189 2.26 -11.45 7.64
C ASN A 189 0.99 -12.23 7.32
N ARG A 190 1.06 -13.57 7.30
CA ARG A 190 -0.07 -14.46 7.10
C ARG A 190 -1.14 -14.26 8.18
N LEU A 191 -0.71 -14.27 9.45
CA LEU A 191 -1.57 -14.03 10.60
C LEU A 191 -2.28 -12.66 10.49
N VAL A 192 -1.54 -11.58 10.18
CA VAL A 192 -2.11 -10.23 10.03
C VAL A 192 -3.17 -10.19 8.93
N ILE A 193 -2.95 -10.85 7.80
CA ILE A 193 -3.93 -10.92 6.71
C ILE A 193 -5.20 -11.63 7.15
N GLU A 194 -5.05 -12.80 7.75
CA GLU A 194 -6.18 -13.66 8.18
C GLU A 194 -7.02 -12.99 9.27
N GLU A 195 -6.38 -12.44 10.30
CA GLU A 195 -7.08 -11.78 11.41
C GLU A 195 -7.76 -10.48 10.95
N ASN A 196 -7.12 -9.67 10.09
CA ASN A 196 -7.80 -8.51 9.50
C ASN A 196 -9.00 -8.92 8.64
N ALA A 197 -8.87 -9.97 7.82
CA ALA A 197 -9.99 -10.45 7.01
C ALA A 197 -11.16 -10.92 7.87
N LYS A 198 -10.87 -11.67 8.93
CA LYS A 198 -11.85 -12.13 9.92
C LYS A 198 -12.53 -10.96 10.63
N ALA A 199 -11.77 -10.03 11.17
CA ALA A 199 -12.27 -8.85 11.88
C ALA A 199 -13.13 -7.95 10.99
N LEU A 200 -12.78 -7.81 9.72
CA LEU A 200 -13.55 -7.06 8.73
C LEU A 200 -14.70 -7.86 8.12
N GLY A 201 -14.86 -9.14 8.47
CA GLY A 201 -15.88 -10.03 7.91
C GLY A 201 -15.70 -10.24 6.39
N VAL A 202 -14.46 -10.34 5.92
CA VAL A 202 -14.12 -10.63 4.53
C VAL A 202 -13.87 -12.14 4.39
N PRO A 203 -14.74 -12.92 3.69
CA PRO A 203 -14.55 -14.35 3.51
C PRO A 203 -13.40 -14.62 2.53
N LEU A 204 -12.20 -14.76 3.05
CA LEU A 204 -10.97 -14.82 2.27
C LEU A 204 -10.68 -16.26 1.81
N THR A 205 -10.48 -16.44 0.50
CA THR A 205 -9.93 -17.65 -0.11
C THR A 205 -8.44 -17.45 -0.33
N ILE A 206 -7.60 -18.25 0.35
CA ILE A 206 -6.15 -18.17 0.24
C ILE A 206 -5.65 -19.36 -0.58
N PHE A 207 -4.75 -19.11 -1.54
CA PHE A 207 -4.02 -20.15 -2.24
C PHE A 207 -2.51 -19.86 -2.21
N GLU A 208 -1.72 -20.89 -2.18
CA GLU A 208 -0.26 -20.81 -2.07
C GLU A 208 0.42 -20.84 -3.43
N SER A 209 1.58 -20.19 -3.55
CA SER A 209 2.42 -20.26 -4.73
C SER A 209 3.90 -20.08 -4.34
N ASN A 210 4.80 -20.75 -5.06
CA ASN A 210 6.24 -20.70 -4.80
C ASN A 210 6.93 -19.55 -5.57
N ILE A 211 6.28 -18.40 -5.70
CA ILE A 211 6.81 -17.28 -6.49
C ILE A 211 8.08 -16.71 -5.89
N PHE A 212 8.17 -16.61 -4.57
CA PHE A 212 9.36 -16.06 -3.95
C PHE A 212 10.59 -16.91 -4.24
N ASP A 213 10.49 -18.23 -4.13
CA ASP A 213 11.59 -19.14 -4.45
C ASP A 213 12.05 -19.01 -5.92
N ALA A 214 11.09 -18.84 -6.84
CA ALA A 214 11.38 -18.66 -8.26
C ALA A 214 12.04 -17.29 -8.56
N VAL A 215 11.67 -16.23 -7.86
CA VAL A 215 12.19 -14.87 -8.08
C VAL A 215 13.57 -14.68 -7.43
N TYR A 216 13.88 -15.37 -6.34
CA TYR A 216 15.20 -15.32 -5.69
C TYR A 216 16.34 -15.80 -6.58
N SER A 217 16.06 -16.68 -7.52
CA SER A 217 17.06 -17.28 -8.41
C SER A 217 17.42 -16.44 -9.64
N VAL A 218 16.73 -15.31 -9.89
CA VAL A 218 16.86 -14.55 -11.14
C VAL A 218 17.64 -13.25 -10.95
N LYS A 219 18.66 -13.03 -11.80
CA LYS A 219 19.39 -11.76 -11.91
C LYS A 219 18.51 -10.74 -12.66
N GLY A 220 18.04 -9.69 -11.98
CA GLY A 220 17.22 -8.62 -12.59
C GLY A 220 16.43 -7.83 -11.56
N SER A 221 15.34 -7.15 -11.97
CA SER A 221 14.42 -6.48 -11.05
C SER A 221 13.42 -7.50 -10.45
N PRO A 222 13.67 -7.99 -9.23
CA PRO A 222 12.84 -9.04 -8.62
C PRO A 222 11.39 -8.58 -8.44
N CYS A 223 11.17 -7.31 -8.11
CA CYS A 223 9.83 -6.76 -7.92
C CYS A 223 8.98 -6.77 -9.19
N TYR A 224 9.56 -6.47 -10.35
CA TYR A 224 8.83 -6.51 -11.63
C TYR A 224 8.41 -7.93 -11.99
N LEU A 225 9.35 -8.88 -11.86
CA LEU A 225 9.08 -10.29 -12.17
C LEU A 225 8.04 -10.86 -11.20
N CYS A 226 8.19 -10.60 -9.92
CA CYS A 226 7.23 -10.98 -8.89
C CYS A 226 5.82 -10.45 -9.21
N ALA A 227 5.67 -9.16 -9.51
CA ALA A 227 4.39 -8.56 -9.85
C ALA A 227 3.76 -9.16 -11.11
N ARG A 228 4.57 -9.55 -12.10
CA ARG A 228 4.11 -10.20 -13.33
C ARG A 228 3.64 -11.64 -13.06
N MET A 229 4.42 -12.42 -12.31
CA MET A 229 4.08 -13.81 -11.97
C MET A 229 2.83 -13.84 -11.08
N ARG A 230 2.78 -12.99 -10.04
CA ARG A 230 1.60 -12.86 -9.16
C ARG A 230 0.32 -12.63 -9.96
N ARG A 231 0.36 -11.75 -10.95
CA ARG A 231 -0.79 -11.48 -11.81
C ARG A 231 -1.21 -12.69 -12.62
N GLY A 232 -0.27 -13.45 -13.18
CA GLY A 232 -0.54 -14.70 -13.90
C GLY A 232 -1.28 -15.72 -13.04
N HIS A 233 -0.76 -16.00 -11.85
CA HIS A 233 -1.39 -16.93 -10.89
C HIS A 233 -2.77 -16.45 -10.41
N LEU A 234 -2.94 -15.14 -10.17
CA LEU A 234 -4.26 -14.58 -9.82
C LEU A 234 -5.29 -14.77 -10.92
N TYR A 235 -4.91 -14.55 -12.20
CA TYR A 235 -5.81 -14.80 -13.33
C TYR A 235 -6.18 -16.28 -13.44
N ASP A 236 -5.21 -17.17 -13.35
CA ASP A 236 -5.42 -18.60 -13.47
C ASP A 236 -6.38 -19.10 -12.39
N HIS A 237 -6.10 -18.77 -11.14
CA HIS A 237 -6.94 -19.20 -10.02
C HIS A 237 -8.34 -18.58 -10.03
N ALA A 238 -8.45 -17.29 -10.39
CA ALA A 238 -9.73 -16.63 -10.58
C ALA A 238 -10.57 -17.34 -11.67
N LYS A 239 -9.94 -17.72 -12.79
CA LYS A 239 -10.60 -18.46 -13.87
C LYS A 239 -11.07 -19.84 -13.43
N GLN A 240 -10.28 -20.57 -12.63
CA GLN A 240 -10.67 -21.86 -12.04
C GLN A 240 -11.89 -21.72 -11.12
N LEU A 241 -12.02 -20.59 -10.43
CA LEU A 241 -13.19 -20.26 -9.61
C LEU A 241 -14.40 -19.76 -10.42
N GLY A 242 -14.31 -19.75 -11.76
CA GLY A 242 -15.35 -19.28 -12.66
C GLY A 242 -15.50 -17.77 -12.73
N CYS A 243 -14.51 -17.00 -12.28
CA CYS A 243 -14.52 -15.54 -12.39
C CYS A 243 -14.15 -15.13 -13.83
N ASN A 244 -14.78 -14.04 -14.29
CA ASN A 244 -14.44 -13.39 -15.56
C ASN A 244 -13.68 -12.07 -15.37
N LYS A 245 -13.55 -11.61 -14.13
CA LYS A 245 -12.81 -10.39 -13.79
C LYS A 245 -11.92 -10.56 -12.57
N ILE A 246 -10.78 -9.85 -12.57
CA ILE A 246 -9.99 -9.60 -11.35
C ILE A 246 -10.02 -8.12 -11.01
N ALA A 247 -10.21 -7.78 -9.74
CA ALA A 247 -10.18 -6.41 -9.23
C ALA A 247 -8.89 -6.18 -8.44
N LEU A 248 -8.17 -5.10 -8.77
CA LEU A 248 -6.93 -4.70 -8.11
C LEU A 248 -7.10 -3.34 -7.42
N GLY A 249 -6.57 -3.20 -6.21
CA GLY A 249 -6.70 -2.05 -5.32
C GLY A 249 -5.84 -0.84 -5.69
N HIS A 250 -5.61 -0.57 -7.00
CA HIS A 250 -4.91 0.64 -7.42
C HIS A 250 -5.83 1.86 -7.31
N HIS A 251 -5.30 2.94 -6.78
CA HIS A 251 -6.03 4.17 -6.50
C HIS A 251 -5.54 5.36 -7.36
N TYR A 252 -6.16 6.52 -7.20
CA TYR A 252 -5.89 7.74 -7.99
C TYR A 252 -4.41 8.15 -7.99
N ASP A 253 -3.76 8.06 -6.83
CA ASP A 253 -2.36 8.48 -6.69
C ASP A 253 -1.43 7.53 -7.46
N ASP A 254 -1.70 6.21 -7.49
CA ASP A 254 -0.99 5.25 -8.36
C ASP A 254 -1.09 5.61 -9.85
N VAL A 255 -2.24 6.12 -10.28
CA VAL A 255 -2.48 6.50 -11.67
C VAL A 255 -1.62 7.70 -12.06
N ILE A 256 -1.63 8.77 -11.27
CA ILE A 256 -0.85 9.98 -11.56
C ILE A 256 0.66 9.72 -11.48
N GLU A 257 1.10 8.92 -10.53
CA GLU A 257 2.48 8.46 -10.43
C GLU A 257 2.88 7.68 -11.69
N THR A 258 2.03 6.75 -12.15
CA THR A 258 2.30 5.94 -13.35
C THR A 258 2.39 6.80 -14.62
N ILE A 259 1.55 7.83 -14.76
CA ILE A 259 1.60 8.77 -15.90
C ILE A 259 2.97 9.48 -15.91
N LEU A 260 3.37 10.10 -14.81
CA LEU A 260 4.65 10.80 -14.71
C LEU A 260 5.85 9.87 -14.86
N MET A 261 5.81 8.69 -14.25
CA MET A 261 6.86 7.68 -14.43
C MET A 261 7.01 7.27 -15.91
N GLY A 262 5.90 7.12 -16.64
CA GLY A 262 5.90 6.84 -18.06
C GLY A 262 6.61 7.92 -18.85
N MET A 263 6.36 9.19 -18.55
CA MET A 263 6.98 10.34 -19.20
C MET A 263 8.46 10.49 -18.83
N LEU A 264 8.79 10.47 -17.54
CA LEU A 264 10.12 10.82 -17.03
C LEU A 264 11.16 9.70 -17.24
N TYR A 265 10.72 8.44 -17.13
CA TYR A 265 11.64 7.28 -17.16
C TYR A 265 11.38 6.33 -18.32
N GLY A 266 10.20 6.41 -18.97
CA GLY A 266 9.80 5.52 -20.05
C GLY A 266 9.68 6.19 -21.42
N ALA A 267 9.84 7.51 -21.53
CA ALA A 267 9.60 8.29 -22.75
C ALA A 267 8.24 7.97 -23.41
N GLN A 268 7.20 7.77 -22.59
CA GLN A 268 5.86 7.36 -23.02
C GLN A 268 4.78 8.15 -22.30
N VAL A 269 3.80 8.65 -23.03
CA VAL A 269 2.55 9.19 -22.48
C VAL A 269 1.53 8.05 -22.43
N GLN A 270 1.39 7.45 -21.27
CA GLN A 270 0.46 6.35 -21.04
C GLN A 270 -0.07 6.35 -19.61
N SER A 271 -1.27 5.81 -19.42
CA SER A 271 -1.89 5.66 -18.12
C SER A 271 -2.03 4.19 -17.71
N MET A 272 -2.26 3.99 -16.43
CA MET A 272 -2.79 2.74 -15.90
C MET A 272 -4.29 2.68 -16.22
N MET A 273 -4.71 1.83 -17.17
CA MET A 273 -6.11 1.78 -17.60
C MET A 273 -7.04 1.30 -16.47
N PRO A 274 -8.22 1.92 -16.28
CA PRO A 274 -9.19 1.49 -15.27
C PRO A 274 -9.79 0.11 -15.56
N LYS A 275 -9.84 -0.28 -16.84
CA LYS A 275 -10.33 -1.58 -17.34
C LYS A 275 -9.43 -2.09 -18.46
N LEU A 276 -9.11 -3.37 -18.43
CA LEU A 276 -8.16 -3.96 -19.38
C LEU A 276 -8.52 -5.43 -19.65
N LYS A 277 -8.72 -5.79 -20.91
CA LYS A 277 -8.85 -7.20 -21.31
C LYS A 277 -7.51 -7.91 -21.19
N SER A 278 -7.51 -9.11 -20.64
CA SER A 278 -6.30 -9.92 -20.55
C SER A 278 -5.90 -10.43 -21.94
N LYS A 279 -4.62 -10.28 -22.30
CA LYS A 279 -4.08 -10.84 -23.56
C LYS A 279 -3.76 -12.33 -23.45
N ASN A 280 -3.49 -12.82 -22.25
CA ASN A 280 -3.01 -14.19 -22.01
C ASN A 280 -4.11 -15.11 -21.45
N PHE A 281 -5.20 -14.54 -20.92
CA PHE A 281 -6.32 -15.26 -20.33
C PHE A 281 -7.60 -14.82 -21.03
N GLU A 282 -8.00 -15.60 -22.04
CA GLU A 282 -9.19 -15.32 -22.83
C GLU A 282 -10.44 -15.24 -21.95
N GLY A 283 -11.29 -14.25 -22.21
CA GLY A 283 -12.51 -13.99 -21.45
C GLY A 283 -12.29 -13.28 -20.10
N MET A 284 -11.05 -13.01 -19.69
CA MET A 284 -10.74 -12.35 -18.43
C MET A 284 -10.47 -10.86 -18.61
N GLU A 285 -10.97 -10.05 -17.67
CA GLU A 285 -10.69 -8.62 -17.58
C GLU A 285 -10.04 -8.26 -16.22
N LEU A 286 -9.20 -7.23 -16.24
CA LEU A 286 -8.69 -6.58 -15.04
C LEU A 286 -9.44 -5.26 -14.84
N ILE A 287 -9.92 -5.01 -13.63
CA ILE A 287 -10.59 -3.76 -13.25
C ILE A 287 -9.89 -3.09 -12.05
N ARG A 288 -9.99 -1.75 -11.97
CA ARG A 288 -9.45 -0.93 -10.88
C ARG A 288 -10.53 -0.03 -10.30
N PRO A 289 -11.38 -0.56 -9.41
CA PRO A 289 -12.54 0.19 -8.92
C PRO A 289 -12.20 1.41 -8.06
N MET A 290 -11.01 1.41 -7.43
CA MET A 290 -10.53 2.52 -6.59
C MET A 290 -9.87 3.66 -7.38
N TYR A 291 -9.97 3.66 -8.71
CA TYR A 291 -9.30 4.58 -9.64
C TYR A 291 -9.50 6.07 -9.33
N LEU A 292 -10.60 6.45 -8.69
CA LEU A 292 -10.93 7.82 -8.31
C LEU A 292 -10.77 8.11 -6.81
N ILE A 293 -10.32 7.14 -6.01
CA ILE A 293 -10.11 7.30 -4.56
C ILE A 293 -8.69 7.80 -4.31
N ARG A 294 -8.53 8.76 -3.38
CA ARG A 294 -7.24 9.31 -3.00
C ARG A 294 -6.60 8.50 -1.87
N GLU A 295 -5.29 8.26 -1.96
CA GLU A 295 -4.53 7.54 -0.92
C GLU A 295 -4.68 8.20 0.47
N LYS A 296 -4.63 9.52 0.54
CA LYS A 296 -4.82 10.27 1.78
C LYS A 296 -6.14 9.98 2.50
N ASP A 297 -7.20 9.67 1.75
CA ASP A 297 -8.52 9.37 2.32
C ASP A 297 -8.60 7.91 2.78
N ILE A 298 -7.85 7.01 2.14
CA ILE A 298 -7.65 5.62 2.59
C ILE A 298 -6.89 5.60 3.92
N LEU A 299 -5.80 6.38 4.02
CA LEU A 299 -5.01 6.51 5.25
C LEU A 299 -5.86 7.04 6.41
N LYS A 300 -6.63 8.11 6.20
CA LYS A 300 -7.53 8.67 7.22
C LYS A 300 -8.59 7.65 7.68
N TRP A 301 -9.15 6.87 6.75
CA TRP A 301 -10.10 5.82 7.07
C TRP A 301 -9.44 4.72 7.91
N ARG A 302 -8.24 4.28 7.54
CA ARG A 302 -7.42 3.32 8.30
C ARG A 302 -7.20 3.80 9.72
N ASP A 303 -6.71 5.04 9.87
CA ASP A 303 -6.31 5.63 11.15
C ASP A 303 -7.52 5.83 12.06
N MET A 304 -8.66 6.35 11.53
CA MET A 304 -9.89 6.52 12.30
C MET A 304 -10.44 5.19 12.83
N ASN A 305 -10.23 4.11 12.09
CA ASN A 305 -10.69 2.79 12.50
C ASN A 305 -9.57 1.99 13.22
N GLU A 306 -8.42 2.59 13.50
CA GLU A 306 -7.27 1.94 14.16
C GLU A 306 -6.93 0.59 13.55
N LEU A 307 -6.87 0.54 12.20
CA LEU A 307 -6.60 -0.68 11.46
C LEU A 307 -5.09 -0.77 11.14
N HIS A 308 -4.54 -1.94 11.33
CA HIS A 308 -3.13 -2.23 11.08
C HIS A 308 -3.01 -3.24 9.95
N PHE A 309 -2.44 -2.82 8.83
CA PHE A 309 -2.24 -3.65 7.65
C PHE A 309 -0.76 -3.88 7.39
N ILE A 310 -0.45 -4.93 6.64
CA ILE A 310 0.92 -5.15 6.17
C ILE A 310 1.27 -4.12 5.09
N GLN A 311 2.50 -3.60 5.14
CA GLN A 311 3.03 -2.67 4.14
C GLN A 311 3.44 -3.40 2.87
N CYS A 312 4.29 -4.40 3.03
CA CYS A 312 4.72 -5.28 1.98
C CYS A 312 4.81 -6.71 2.54
N ALA A 313 4.18 -7.62 1.85
CA ALA A 313 4.14 -9.02 2.27
C ALA A 313 5.38 -9.81 1.81
N CYS A 314 6.37 -9.15 1.24
CA CYS A 314 7.56 -9.76 0.69
C CYS A 314 8.61 -10.03 1.78
N HIS A 315 9.30 -11.18 1.73
CA HIS A 315 10.49 -11.46 2.56
C HIS A 315 11.62 -10.44 2.35
N PHE A 316 11.59 -9.67 1.24
CA PHE A 316 12.54 -8.60 0.97
C PHE A 316 12.34 -7.35 1.85
N THR A 317 11.30 -7.26 2.69
CA THR A 317 11.13 -6.11 3.57
C THR A 317 12.18 -6.03 4.67
N ASP A 318 12.75 -7.17 5.06
CA ASP A 318 13.84 -7.21 6.03
C ASP A 318 15.23 -6.92 5.38
N THR A 319 15.30 -7.02 4.04
CA THR A 319 16.52 -6.78 3.24
C THR A 319 16.21 -6.05 1.94
N CYS A 320 15.24 -5.12 1.93
CA CYS A 320 14.78 -4.48 0.72
C CYS A 320 15.90 -3.69 0.04
N SER A 321 16.43 -4.24 -1.05
CA SER A 321 17.41 -3.56 -1.92
C SER A 321 16.87 -2.28 -2.57
N SER A 322 15.60 -1.94 -2.35
CA SER A 322 14.97 -0.69 -2.79
C SER A 322 15.29 0.48 -1.85
N CYS A 323 15.80 0.20 -0.63
CA CYS A 323 16.29 1.22 0.29
C CYS A 323 17.80 1.06 0.41
N ARG A 324 18.56 2.14 0.27
CA ARG A 324 19.97 2.17 0.60
C ARG A 324 20.15 2.24 2.11
N GLU A 325 21.32 1.85 2.62
CA GLU A 325 21.68 1.97 4.04
C GLU A 325 21.58 3.41 4.58
N ASP A 326 21.63 4.41 3.69
CA ASP A 326 21.44 5.83 4.00
C ASP A 326 19.97 6.28 4.06
N GLY A 327 19.00 5.35 3.97
CA GLY A 327 17.57 5.65 3.99
C GLY A 327 17.03 6.25 2.69
N THR A 328 17.85 6.38 1.63
CA THR A 328 17.39 6.89 0.34
C THR A 328 16.69 5.78 -0.44
N SER A 329 15.43 6.01 -0.82
CA SER A 329 14.67 5.09 -1.67
C SER A 329 15.20 5.11 -3.10
N VAL A 330 15.54 3.93 -3.63
CA VAL A 330 15.88 3.76 -5.05
C VAL A 330 14.62 3.64 -5.91
N SER A 331 13.42 3.66 -5.31
CA SER A 331 12.16 3.49 -6.01
C SER A 331 11.80 4.73 -6.81
N LYS A 332 11.74 4.58 -8.14
CA LYS A 332 11.27 5.65 -9.07
C LYS A 332 9.87 6.17 -8.72
N ARG A 333 9.04 5.33 -8.12
CA ARG A 333 7.72 5.72 -7.63
C ARG A 333 7.82 6.71 -6.47
N MET A 334 8.72 6.49 -5.52
CA MET A 334 8.93 7.41 -4.40
C MET A 334 9.51 8.77 -4.86
N GLU A 335 10.46 8.75 -5.82
CA GLU A 335 10.96 9.98 -6.43
C GLU A 335 9.82 10.77 -7.08
N THR A 336 8.96 10.08 -7.84
CA THR A 336 7.80 10.69 -8.50
C THR A 336 6.79 11.24 -7.49
N LYS A 337 6.51 10.50 -6.42
CA LYS A 337 5.62 10.95 -5.33
C LYS A 337 6.13 12.24 -4.67
N LYS A 338 7.44 12.30 -4.38
CA LYS A 338 8.08 13.51 -3.85
C LYS A 338 7.99 14.68 -4.83
N LEU A 339 8.25 14.45 -6.13
CA LEU A 339 8.13 15.47 -7.17
C LEU A 339 6.71 16.03 -7.27
N ILE A 340 5.68 15.18 -7.25
CA ILE A 340 4.28 15.62 -7.25
C ILE A 340 4.00 16.50 -6.02
N ALA A 341 4.48 16.08 -4.84
CA ALA A 341 4.30 16.84 -3.61
C ALA A 341 4.96 18.23 -3.67
N GLU A 342 6.16 18.34 -4.25
CA GLU A 342 6.82 19.63 -4.47
C GLU A 342 6.05 20.52 -5.47
N LEU A 343 5.65 19.97 -6.60
CA LEU A 343 4.87 20.72 -7.61
C LEU A 343 3.54 21.22 -7.02
N LYS A 344 2.95 20.48 -6.11
CA LYS A 344 1.69 20.84 -5.46
C LYS A 344 1.80 22.08 -4.57
N LYS A 345 2.99 22.37 -4.03
CA LYS A 345 3.21 23.59 -3.22
C LYS A 345 2.98 24.88 -4.03
N THR A 346 3.31 24.85 -5.32
CA THR A 346 3.14 25.99 -6.22
C THR A 346 1.87 25.93 -7.05
N ASN A 347 1.39 24.73 -7.37
CA ASN A 347 0.17 24.52 -8.16
C ASN A 347 -0.77 23.50 -7.49
N PRO A 348 -1.81 23.95 -6.78
CA PRO A 348 -2.75 23.06 -6.08
C PRO A 348 -3.53 22.11 -7.02
N TYR A 349 -3.59 22.40 -8.31
CA TYR A 349 -4.29 21.60 -9.33
C TYR A 349 -3.39 20.58 -10.03
N VAL A 350 -2.10 20.51 -9.72
CA VAL A 350 -1.14 19.68 -10.44
C VAL A 350 -1.56 18.21 -10.54
N GLU A 351 -2.04 17.63 -9.45
CA GLU A 351 -2.50 16.23 -9.42
C GLU A 351 -3.67 15.99 -10.38
N GLN A 352 -4.63 16.91 -10.39
CA GLN A 352 -5.78 16.86 -11.30
C GLN A 352 -5.37 17.07 -12.76
N ASN A 353 -4.43 17.95 -13.01
CA ASN A 353 -3.91 18.21 -14.35
C ASN A 353 -3.17 17.00 -14.91
N ILE A 354 -2.32 16.35 -14.11
CA ILE A 354 -1.65 15.11 -14.50
C ILE A 354 -2.69 14.03 -14.84
N PHE A 355 -3.69 13.84 -13.98
CA PHE A 355 -4.74 12.84 -14.20
C PHE A 355 -5.51 13.11 -15.50
N LYS A 356 -5.92 14.35 -15.73
CA LYS A 356 -6.72 14.75 -16.90
C LYS A 356 -5.90 14.79 -18.20
N SER A 357 -4.58 14.93 -18.14
CA SER A 357 -3.75 15.04 -19.34
C SER A 357 -3.89 13.86 -20.30
N VAL A 358 -4.11 12.66 -19.75
CA VAL A 358 -4.33 11.44 -20.55
C VAL A 358 -5.79 11.23 -20.97
N GLU A 359 -6.72 12.05 -20.48
CA GLU A 359 -8.11 12.10 -20.93
C GLU A 359 -8.34 13.18 -22.00
N ASN A 360 -7.44 14.16 -22.14
CA ASN A 360 -7.52 15.29 -23.06
C ASN A 360 -6.33 15.31 -24.03
N VAL A 361 -6.00 14.17 -24.61
CA VAL A 361 -4.93 14.10 -25.63
C VAL A 361 -5.45 14.67 -26.95
N GLN A 362 -4.76 15.70 -27.46
CA GLN A 362 -5.05 16.28 -28.76
C GLN A 362 -4.09 15.70 -29.80
N LEU A 363 -4.59 14.77 -30.61
CA LEU A 363 -3.75 14.03 -31.56
C LEU A 363 -3.13 14.94 -32.63
N ASP A 364 -3.80 16.02 -33.01
CA ASP A 364 -3.33 17.00 -34.02
C ASP A 364 -2.06 17.74 -33.59
N THR A 365 -1.73 17.74 -32.30
CA THR A 365 -0.55 18.38 -31.74
C THR A 365 0.50 17.39 -31.23
N ILE A 366 0.34 16.10 -31.55
CA ILE A 366 1.27 15.03 -31.18
C ILE A 366 2.10 14.63 -32.42
N ILE A 367 3.44 14.64 -32.29
CA ILE A 367 4.36 14.31 -33.37
C ILE A 367 4.14 12.88 -33.88
N SER A 368 3.92 11.93 -32.99
CA SER A 368 3.57 10.54 -33.35
C SER A 368 2.93 9.80 -32.18
N TYR A 369 2.06 8.85 -32.49
CA TYR A 369 1.46 7.94 -31.50
C TYR A 369 1.41 6.52 -32.01
N LYS A 370 1.23 5.55 -31.10
CA LYS A 370 1.05 4.13 -31.43
C LYS A 370 -0.37 3.68 -31.09
N GLN A 371 -1.06 3.10 -32.05
CA GLN A 371 -2.35 2.46 -31.85
C GLN A 371 -2.31 1.05 -32.47
N ASN A 372 -2.70 0.03 -31.74
CA ASN A 372 -2.69 -1.38 -32.17
C ASN A 372 -1.33 -1.84 -32.74
N ASN A 373 -0.23 -1.40 -32.14
CA ASN A 373 1.16 -1.58 -32.58
C ASN A 373 1.54 -0.90 -33.90
N VAL A 374 0.65 -0.12 -34.52
CA VAL A 374 0.94 0.72 -35.68
C VAL A 374 1.37 2.09 -35.18
N ARG A 375 2.43 2.63 -35.76
CA ARG A 375 2.89 4.00 -35.50
C ARG A 375 2.24 4.93 -36.50
N HIS A 376 1.63 5.99 -36.00
CA HIS A 376 1.07 7.10 -36.75
C HIS A 376 1.96 8.31 -36.56
N SER A 377 2.20 9.07 -37.63
CA SER A 377 2.97 10.30 -37.64
C SER A 377 2.08 11.46 -38.04
N PHE A 378 2.37 12.69 -37.57
CA PHE A 378 1.67 13.88 -38.03
C PHE A 378 1.81 14.07 -39.54
N LEU A 379 2.91 13.58 -40.15
CA LEU A 379 3.13 13.62 -41.59
C LEU A 379 2.13 12.78 -42.40
N ASP A 380 1.50 11.77 -41.77
CA ASP A 380 0.53 10.93 -42.46
C ASP A 380 -0.72 11.68 -42.91
N THR A 381 -1.00 12.83 -42.27
CA THR A 381 -2.17 13.69 -42.58
C THR A 381 -1.79 15.10 -43.00
N TYR A 382 -0.52 15.52 -42.86
CA TYR A 382 -0.07 16.89 -43.05
C TYR A 382 -0.41 17.46 -44.42
N ASP A 383 -0.12 16.73 -45.49
CA ASP A 383 -0.42 17.16 -46.85
C ASP A 383 -1.88 16.95 -47.29
N LEU A 384 -2.69 16.30 -46.47
CA LEU A 384 -4.11 16.04 -46.76
C LEU A 384 -5.03 17.18 -46.32
N GLU A 385 -4.54 18.12 -45.48
CA GLU A 385 -5.32 19.22 -44.94
C GLU A 385 -5.34 20.48 -45.88
N GLU A 386 -4.48 20.53 -46.93
CA GLU A 386 -4.50 21.63 -47.90
C GLU A 386 -5.75 21.64 -48.80
N HIS A 387 -6.68 20.71 -48.66
CA HIS A 387 -7.91 20.60 -49.46
C HIS A 387 -9.20 20.74 -48.62
N ARG A 388 -9.14 21.40 -47.45
CA ARG A 388 -10.35 21.73 -46.69
C ARG A 388 -10.61 23.24 -46.60
#